data_1eae066dab7932fac6b31be052d5e89d
#
_entry.id   1eae066dab7932fac6b31be052d5e89d
#
_cell.length_a   1.000
_cell.length_b   1.000
_cell.length_c   1.000
_cell.angle_alpha   90.00
_cell.angle_beta   90.00
_cell.angle_gamma   90.00
#
_symmetry.space_group_name_H-M   'P 1'
#
loop_
_entity.id
_entity.type
_entity.pdbx_description
1 polymer ?
#
loop_
_entity_poly.entity_id
_entity_poly.type
_entity_poly.pdbx_seq_one_letter_code
_entity_poly.pdbx_strand_id
1 'polypeptide(L)'
;MGKNQKIIILSLLAITIASVGLSKFYLQVVGELLPETKESTEGLVKNSLIKESETTTKETIKKVSETTESVTTETINKEKRRAVALTFDDGPHGEYTPQILNILEEQQVSATFFLLGQNVPKHPNIVKDIQKRNHEIGSHTHNHQELTKASRKELEKDIKESDEAIEKVTGEKPKYVRPPYGAANKAVTEVVNRPLIEWSVDTQDWVSKDKHNIIKQVKQGVYPGSIILMHDIHPATIDALPEIITFLKDQNYEIVTISDLLNSPTKPHNYYGIGDNRPVD
;
A
#
# COMPACT_ATOMS: atom_id res chain seq x y z
N MET A 1 -17.65 18.51 14.08
CA MET A 1 -16.60 17.73 14.75
C MET A 1 -17.07 16.29 14.91
N GLY A 2 -16.43 15.36 14.23
CA GLY A 2 -16.78 13.94 14.24
C GLY A 2 -16.42 13.23 15.55
N LYS A 3 -17.09 12.10 15.81
CA LYS A 3 -16.92 11.29 17.04
C LYS A 3 -15.44 10.95 17.33
N ASN A 4 -14.65 10.72 16.29
CA ASN A 4 -13.22 10.35 16.39
C ASN A 4 -12.33 11.53 16.84
N GLN A 5 -12.66 12.77 16.46
CA GLN A 5 -11.93 13.95 16.93
C GLN A 5 -12.13 14.18 18.43
N LYS A 6 -13.32 13.88 18.96
CA LYS A 6 -13.60 14.00 20.41
C LYS A 6 -12.82 12.98 21.24
N ILE A 7 -12.60 11.77 20.71
CA ILE A 7 -11.85 10.71 21.41
C ILE A 7 -10.35 11.10 21.48
N ILE A 8 -9.78 11.64 20.41
CA ILE A 8 -8.37 12.07 20.39
C ILE A 8 -8.14 13.26 21.34
N ILE A 9 -9.07 14.23 21.40
CA ILE A 9 -8.97 15.36 22.32
C ILE A 9 -9.10 14.91 23.78
N LEU A 10 -9.98 13.95 24.08
CA LEU A 10 -10.14 13.38 25.42
C LEU A 10 -8.92 12.55 25.87
N SER A 11 -8.27 11.82 24.98
CA SER A 11 -7.06 11.07 25.30
C SER A 11 -5.85 11.99 25.54
N LEU A 12 -5.70 13.07 24.78
CA LEU A 12 -4.66 14.08 25.00
C LEU A 12 -4.88 14.87 26.32
N LEU A 13 -6.12 15.15 26.67
CA LEU A 13 -6.46 15.80 27.94
C LEU A 13 -6.16 14.89 29.15
N ALA A 14 -6.39 13.59 29.04
CA ALA A 14 -6.07 12.61 30.08
C ALA A 14 -4.56 12.48 30.33
N ILE A 15 -3.73 12.54 29.28
CA ILE A 15 -2.26 12.48 29.39
C ILE A 15 -1.71 13.75 30.05
N THR A 16 -2.25 14.93 29.75
CA THR A 16 -1.84 16.18 30.40
C THR A 16 -2.26 16.26 31.87
N ILE A 17 -3.42 15.75 32.24
CA ILE A 17 -3.87 15.69 33.63
C ILE A 17 -3.01 14.71 34.44
N ALA A 18 -2.60 13.57 33.84
CA ALA A 18 -1.70 12.61 34.50
C ALA A 18 -0.31 13.20 34.75
N SER A 19 0.25 13.96 33.81
CA SER A 19 1.58 14.59 33.97
C SER A 19 1.58 15.70 35.03
N VAL A 20 0.51 16.48 35.13
CA VAL A 20 0.35 17.51 36.20
C VAL A 20 0.12 16.86 37.56
N GLY A 21 -0.60 15.74 37.63
CA GLY A 21 -0.80 14.96 38.86
C GLY A 21 0.49 14.38 39.41
N LEU A 22 1.34 13.80 38.55
CA LEU A 22 2.66 13.25 38.91
C LEU A 22 3.62 14.36 39.42
N SER A 23 3.61 15.52 38.79
CA SER A 23 4.43 16.66 39.20
C SER A 23 4.03 17.20 40.59
N LYS A 24 2.73 17.27 40.90
CA LYS A 24 2.24 17.66 42.23
C LYS A 24 2.57 16.61 43.30
N PHE A 25 2.46 15.34 42.98
CA PHE A 25 2.81 14.24 43.89
C PHE A 25 4.31 14.23 44.22
N TYR A 26 5.16 14.47 43.22
CA TYR A 26 6.62 14.54 43.39
C TYR A 26 7.03 15.73 44.27
N LEU A 27 6.42 16.89 44.09
CA LEU A 27 6.65 18.08 44.93
C LEU A 27 6.21 17.87 46.38
N GLN A 28 5.12 17.12 46.61
CA GLN A 28 4.65 16.82 47.97
C GLN A 28 5.60 15.84 48.70
N VAL A 29 6.10 14.81 47.99
CA VAL A 29 7.01 13.82 48.55
C VAL A 29 8.39 14.41 48.84
N VAL A 30 8.88 15.32 48.00
CA VAL A 30 10.21 15.98 48.21
C VAL A 30 10.12 17.01 49.31
N GLY A 31 8.96 17.67 49.54
CA GLY A 31 8.73 18.62 50.65
C GLY A 31 8.70 17.98 52.03
N GLU A 32 8.35 16.67 52.13
CA GLU A 32 8.30 15.94 53.40
C GLU A 32 9.68 15.32 53.81
N LEU A 33 10.66 15.27 52.91
CA LEU A 33 11.93 14.60 53.11
C LEU A 33 13.11 15.53 53.48
N LEU A 34 12.98 16.86 53.46
CA LEU A 34 14.05 17.79 53.78
C LEU A 34 13.62 18.82 54.83
N PRO A 35 14.20 18.83 56.07
CA PRO A 35 13.99 19.92 57.03
C PRO A 35 14.89 21.10 56.69
N GLU A 36 14.24 22.26 56.64
CA GLU A 36 14.73 23.66 56.72
C GLU A 36 16.22 23.94 56.47
N THR A 37 16.52 24.48 55.27
CA THR A 37 17.60 25.47 55.10
C THR A 37 17.29 26.51 54.05
N LYS A 38 16.99 27.71 54.54
CA LYS A 38 17.14 29.06 53.98
C LYS A 38 16.70 29.42 52.55
N GLU A 39 15.82 30.33 52.55
CA GLU A 39 15.05 31.25 51.71
C GLU A 39 15.65 31.83 50.40
N SER A 40 16.86 31.47 49.93
CA SER A 40 17.45 32.13 48.75
C SER A 40 17.66 31.25 47.52
N THR A 41 17.61 29.93 47.68
CA THR A 41 17.82 28.98 46.57
C THR A 41 16.53 28.39 45.97
N GLU A 42 15.43 28.40 46.71
CA GLU A 42 14.16 27.84 46.24
C GLU A 42 13.55 28.63 45.07
N GLY A 43 13.71 29.93 45.01
CA GLY A 43 13.18 30.79 43.95
C GLY A 43 13.86 30.56 42.59
N LEU A 44 15.16 30.34 42.59
CA LEU A 44 15.96 30.12 41.38
C LEU A 44 15.72 28.73 40.77
N VAL A 45 15.68 27.69 41.61
CA VAL A 45 15.45 26.32 41.17
C VAL A 45 14.02 26.11 40.68
N LYS A 46 13.02 26.68 41.38
CA LYS A 46 11.62 26.63 40.91
C LYS A 46 11.42 27.33 39.56
N ASN A 47 12.05 28.51 39.37
CA ASN A 47 11.93 29.23 38.10
C ASN A 47 12.68 28.55 36.93
N SER A 48 13.79 27.89 37.20
CA SER A 48 14.53 27.14 36.17
C SER A 48 13.78 25.85 35.73
N LEU A 49 13.26 25.09 36.69
CA LEU A 49 12.48 23.86 36.39
C LEU A 49 11.13 24.17 35.70
N ILE A 50 10.46 25.29 36.08
CA ILE A 50 9.21 25.69 35.40
C ILE A 50 9.54 26.15 33.97
N LYS A 51 10.61 26.94 33.75
CA LYS A 51 10.99 27.36 32.40
C LYS A 51 11.41 26.18 31.52
N GLU A 52 12.17 25.22 32.02
CA GLU A 52 12.59 24.02 31.27
C GLU A 52 11.37 23.14 30.93
N SER A 53 10.42 22.95 31.85
CA SER A 53 9.20 22.19 31.62
C SER A 53 8.27 22.87 30.62
N GLU A 54 8.12 24.21 30.68
CA GLU A 54 7.30 24.98 29.70
C GLU A 54 7.94 24.98 28.29
N THR A 55 9.26 25.07 28.19
CA THR A 55 9.97 25.05 26.92
C THR A 55 9.87 23.67 26.26
N THR A 56 10.11 22.61 27.03
CA THR A 56 10.01 21.22 26.55
C THR A 56 8.57 20.87 26.14
N THR A 57 7.58 21.35 26.92
CA THR A 57 6.16 21.13 26.59
C THR A 57 5.75 21.90 25.33
N LYS A 58 6.22 23.14 25.14
CA LYS A 58 5.94 23.94 23.94
C LYS A 58 6.59 23.34 22.68
N GLU A 59 7.84 22.86 22.77
CA GLU A 59 8.52 22.18 21.65
C GLU A 59 7.85 20.87 21.30
N THR A 60 7.45 20.08 22.30
CA THR A 60 6.75 18.80 22.09
C THR A 60 5.37 19.04 21.45
N ILE A 61 4.60 20.02 21.93
CA ILE A 61 3.29 20.37 21.34
C ILE A 61 3.47 20.89 19.93
N LYS A 62 4.48 21.73 19.64
CA LYS A 62 4.76 22.23 18.30
C LYS A 62 5.15 21.09 17.35
N LYS A 63 6.00 20.18 17.79
CA LYS A 63 6.42 19.00 16.97
C LYS A 63 5.26 18.05 16.72
N VAL A 64 4.39 17.79 17.69
CA VAL A 64 3.19 16.96 17.53
C VAL A 64 2.18 17.66 16.60
N SER A 65 1.98 18.97 16.73
CA SER A 65 1.11 19.75 15.84
C SER A 65 1.61 19.74 14.40
N GLU A 66 2.89 20.00 14.16
CA GLU A 66 3.50 19.96 12.83
C GLU A 66 3.44 18.55 12.21
N THR A 67 3.66 17.49 13.02
CA THR A 67 3.54 16.09 12.55
C THR A 67 2.09 15.73 12.23
N THR A 68 1.12 16.19 13.04
CA THR A 68 -0.30 15.92 12.82
C THR A 68 -0.84 16.67 11.62
N GLU A 69 -0.42 17.93 11.40
CA GLU A 69 -0.79 18.71 10.21
C GLU A 69 -0.17 18.12 8.94
N SER A 70 1.10 17.68 8.98
CA SER A 70 1.74 17.05 7.83
C SER A 70 1.07 15.72 7.45
N VAL A 71 0.79 14.86 8.42
CA VAL A 71 0.09 13.58 8.22
C VAL A 71 -1.33 13.80 7.71
N THR A 72 -2.05 14.79 8.24
CA THR A 72 -3.42 15.10 7.80
C THR A 72 -3.43 15.67 6.39
N THR A 73 -2.49 16.56 6.06
CA THR A 73 -2.36 17.17 4.74
C THR A 73 -1.94 16.14 3.68
N GLU A 74 -1.04 15.24 4.05
CA GLU A 74 -0.58 14.16 3.16
C GLU A 74 -1.71 13.15 2.88
N THR A 75 -2.52 12.81 3.89
CA THR A 75 -3.69 11.95 3.74
C THR A 75 -4.77 12.59 2.89
N ILE A 76 -5.08 13.89 3.11
CA ILE A 76 -6.07 14.64 2.31
C ILE A 76 -5.59 14.82 0.86
N ASN A 77 -4.30 15.05 0.63
CA ASN A 77 -3.74 15.13 -0.71
C ASN A 77 -3.77 13.79 -1.43
N LYS A 78 -3.55 12.68 -0.73
CA LYS A 78 -3.68 11.32 -1.30
C LYS A 78 -5.12 10.98 -1.70
N GLU A 79 -6.13 11.38 -0.92
CA GLU A 79 -7.55 11.21 -1.28
C GLU A 79 -7.99 12.07 -2.47
N LYS A 80 -7.31 13.20 -2.73
CA LYS A 80 -7.55 14.05 -3.90
C LYS A 80 -6.71 13.67 -5.12
N ARG A 81 -5.74 12.76 -4.95
CA ARG A 81 -4.83 12.35 -6.01
C ARG A 81 -5.59 11.54 -7.06
N ARG A 82 -5.56 12.00 -8.30
CA ARG A 82 -6.10 11.23 -9.43
C ARG A 82 -5.08 10.17 -9.85
N ALA A 83 -4.91 9.14 -9.04
CA ALA A 83 -3.98 8.05 -9.31
C ALA A 83 -4.72 6.80 -9.77
N VAL A 84 -4.05 5.97 -10.59
CA VAL A 84 -4.50 4.65 -11.04
C VAL A 84 -3.32 3.68 -11.06
N ALA A 85 -3.58 2.38 -10.97
CA ALA A 85 -2.56 1.36 -11.18
C ALA A 85 -2.81 0.59 -12.47
N LEU A 86 -1.78 0.50 -13.32
CA LEU A 86 -1.74 -0.47 -14.42
C LEU A 86 -1.21 -1.79 -13.87
N THR A 87 -1.91 -2.88 -14.11
CA THR A 87 -1.51 -4.21 -13.62
C THR A 87 -1.56 -5.24 -14.73
N PHE A 88 -0.59 -6.17 -14.71
CA PHE A 88 -0.42 -7.20 -15.73
C PHE A 88 -0.35 -8.57 -15.09
N ASP A 89 -1.18 -9.50 -15.54
CA ASP A 89 -1.27 -10.88 -15.04
C ASP A 89 -0.64 -11.87 -16.01
N ASP A 90 -0.39 -13.10 -15.52
CA ASP A 90 0.04 -14.30 -16.25
C ASP A 90 1.51 -14.36 -16.70
N GLY A 91 2.25 -13.26 -16.62
CA GLY A 91 3.67 -13.21 -16.96
C GLY A 91 4.59 -14.00 -15.99
N PRO A 92 5.90 -13.91 -16.19
CA PRO A 92 6.54 -13.25 -17.31
C PRO A 92 6.43 -14.05 -18.62
N HIS A 93 6.21 -13.37 -19.73
CA HIS A 93 6.27 -13.92 -21.08
C HIS A 93 7.59 -13.53 -21.77
N GLY A 94 8.24 -14.49 -22.43
CA GLY A 94 9.58 -14.29 -23.01
C GLY A 94 9.68 -13.17 -24.04
N GLU A 95 8.61 -12.91 -24.77
CA GLU A 95 8.56 -11.93 -25.85
C GLU A 95 7.80 -10.64 -25.44
N TYR A 96 6.64 -10.78 -24.80
CA TYR A 96 5.71 -9.65 -24.63
C TYR A 96 6.01 -8.83 -23.38
N THR A 97 6.38 -9.46 -22.26
CA THR A 97 6.74 -8.70 -21.04
C THR A 97 7.87 -7.69 -21.30
N PRO A 98 8.98 -8.02 -22.02
CA PRO A 98 10.01 -7.04 -22.37
C PRO A 98 9.49 -5.85 -23.20
N GLN A 99 8.56 -6.08 -24.11
CA GLN A 99 7.98 -5.01 -24.93
C GLN A 99 7.14 -4.06 -24.07
N ILE A 100 6.34 -4.60 -23.14
CA ILE A 100 5.59 -3.79 -22.18
C ILE A 100 6.54 -2.97 -21.29
N LEU A 101 7.62 -3.58 -20.79
CA LEU A 101 8.62 -2.87 -19.98
C LEU A 101 9.25 -1.70 -20.73
N ASN A 102 9.54 -1.86 -22.02
CA ASN A 102 10.09 -0.79 -22.85
C ASN A 102 9.08 0.37 -23.02
N ILE A 103 7.80 0.06 -23.27
CA ILE A 103 6.75 1.08 -23.37
C ILE A 103 6.59 1.85 -22.05
N LEU A 104 6.58 1.14 -20.91
CA LEU A 104 6.45 1.77 -19.59
C LEU A 104 7.66 2.69 -19.30
N GLU A 105 8.88 2.27 -19.66
CA GLU A 105 10.09 3.07 -19.51
C GLU A 105 10.07 4.31 -20.39
N GLU A 106 9.76 4.17 -21.69
CA GLU A 106 9.60 5.30 -22.63
C GLU A 106 8.56 6.30 -22.15
N GLN A 107 7.49 5.81 -21.55
CA GLN A 107 6.42 6.62 -20.98
C GLN A 107 6.69 7.09 -19.54
N GLN A 108 7.79 6.67 -18.91
CA GLN A 108 8.17 7.05 -17.55
C GLN A 108 7.06 6.77 -16.52
N VAL A 109 6.46 5.58 -16.57
CA VAL A 109 5.41 5.13 -15.65
C VAL A 109 5.78 3.79 -15.02
N SER A 110 5.34 3.57 -13.78
CA SER A 110 5.49 2.30 -13.08
C SER A 110 4.20 1.50 -13.12
N ALA A 111 4.30 0.18 -13.02
CA ALA A 111 3.17 -0.76 -13.03
C ALA A 111 3.41 -1.89 -12.01
N THR A 112 2.39 -2.73 -11.81
CA THR A 112 2.51 -3.94 -10.99
C THR A 112 2.27 -5.18 -11.85
N PHE A 113 3.17 -6.16 -11.75
CA PHE A 113 3.09 -7.43 -12.48
C PHE A 113 2.77 -8.55 -11.50
N PHE A 114 1.67 -9.25 -11.71
CA PHE A 114 1.28 -10.44 -10.95
C PHE A 114 1.74 -11.69 -11.72
N LEU A 115 2.87 -12.23 -11.27
CA LEU A 115 3.57 -13.28 -12.00
C LEU A 115 3.08 -14.67 -11.60
N LEU A 116 2.98 -15.58 -12.60
CA LEU A 116 2.83 -17.01 -12.36
C LEU A 116 4.16 -17.61 -11.91
N GLY A 117 4.19 -18.24 -10.73
CA GLY A 117 5.39 -18.82 -10.16
C GLY A 117 6.09 -19.81 -11.09
N GLN A 118 5.33 -20.61 -11.87
CA GLN A 118 5.88 -21.55 -12.86
C GLN A 118 6.61 -20.90 -14.03
N ASN A 119 6.36 -19.62 -14.32
CA ASN A 119 7.01 -18.88 -15.41
C ASN A 119 8.28 -18.16 -14.96
N VAL A 120 8.39 -17.82 -13.67
CA VAL A 120 9.55 -17.12 -13.10
C VAL A 120 10.89 -17.83 -13.39
N PRO A 121 11.06 -19.14 -13.14
CA PRO A 121 12.31 -19.83 -13.43
C PRO A 121 12.63 -19.99 -14.93
N LYS A 122 11.64 -19.82 -15.81
CA LYS A 122 11.84 -19.84 -17.27
C LYS A 122 12.41 -18.52 -17.78
N HIS A 123 12.11 -17.40 -17.10
CA HIS A 123 12.48 -16.03 -17.52
C HIS A 123 13.05 -15.19 -16.37
N PRO A 124 14.06 -15.67 -15.63
CA PRO A 124 14.54 -14.98 -14.42
C PRO A 124 15.14 -13.58 -14.72
N ASN A 125 15.69 -13.38 -15.91
CA ASN A 125 16.25 -12.09 -16.31
C ASN A 125 15.14 -11.05 -16.54
N ILE A 126 13.98 -11.46 -17.05
CA ILE A 126 12.82 -10.58 -17.23
C ILE A 126 12.28 -10.15 -15.85
N VAL A 127 12.18 -11.08 -14.89
CA VAL A 127 11.76 -10.76 -13.51
C VAL A 127 12.70 -9.77 -12.85
N LYS A 128 14.02 -9.93 -13.02
CA LYS A 128 15.01 -8.95 -12.53
C LYS A 128 14.88 -7.60 -13.23
N ASP A 129 14.52 -7.58 -14.51
CA ASP A 129 14.33 -6.35 -15.28
C ASP A 129 13.07 -5.59 -14.83
N ILE A 130 11.96 -6.29 -14.52
CA ILE A 130 10.77 -5.72 -13.88
C ILE A 130 11.17 -4.98 -12.60
N GLN A 131 11.90 -5.64 -11.69
CA GLN A 131 12.35 -5.06 -10.43
C GLN A 131 13.31 -3.88 -10.64
N LYS A 132 14.30 -4.04 -11.52
CA LYS A 132 15.31 -3.01 -11.80
C LYS A 132 14.73 -1.71 -12.37
N ARG A 133 13.63 -1.80 -13.14
CA ARG A 133 12.91 -0.65 -13.71
C ARG A 133 11.85 -0.09 -12.75
N ASN A 134 11.91 -0.42 -11.45
CA ASN A 134 11.00 0.08 -10.40
C ASN A 134 9.52 -0.27 -10.63
N HIS A 135 9.25 -1.42 -11.25
CA HIS A 135 7.92 -1.99 -11.26
C HIS A 135 7.73 -2.91 -10.04
N GLU A 136 6.50 -3.04 -9.58
CA GLU A 136 6.15 -3.91 -8.46
C GLU A 136 5.84 -5.32 -8.94
N ILE A 137 6.21 -6.32 -8.11
CA ILE A 137 5.94 -7.74 -8.39
C ILE A 137 4.99 -8.27 -7.33
N GLY A 138 3.85 -8.81 -7.78
CA GLY A 138 2.91 -9.61 -7.02
C GLY A 138 2.93 -11.08 -7.45
N SER A 139 2.25 -11.95 -6.71
CA SER A 139 2.03 -13.35 -7.06
C SER A 139 0.66 -13.52 -7.73
N HIS A 140 0.63 -14.24 -8.85
CA HIS A 140 -0.60 -14.72 -9.48
C HIS A 140 -0.76 -16.24 -9.31
N THR A 141 -0.35 -16.77 -8.14
CA THR A 141 -0.25 -18.20 -7.83
C THR A 141 0.86 -18.90 -8.61
N HIS A 142 1.03 -20.21 -8.42
CA HIS A 142 2.07 -20.94 -9.14
C HIS A 142 1.62 -21.36 -10.55
N ASN A 143 0.43 -21.95 -10.67
CA ASN A 143 -0.03 -22.61 -11.89
C ASN A 143 -1.38 -22.12 -12.42
N HIS A 144 -1.88 -20.96 -11.93
CA HIS A 144 -3.14 -20.34 -12.34
C HIS A 144 -4.39 -21.21 -12.06
N GLN A 145 -4.37 -22.05 -11.03
CA GLN A 145 -5.58 -22.81 -10.66
C GLN A 145 -6.59 -21.92 -9.90
N GLU A 146 -7.88 -22.26 -10.03
CA GLU A 146 -8.93 -21.60 -9.23
C GLU A 146 -8.82 -22.03 -7.77
N LEU A 147 -8.29 -21.14 -6.92
CA LEU A 147 -7.92 -21.46 -5.55
C LEU A 147 -9.11 -21.91 -4.67
N THR A 148 -10.33 -21.45 -4.96
CA THR A 148 -11.54 -21.81 -4.20
C THR A 148 -11.96 -23.27 -4.39
N LYS A 149 -11.45 -23.94 -5.42
CA LYS A 149 -11.72 -25.35 -5.71
C LYS A 149 -10.60 -26.28 -5.20
N ALA A 150 -9.48 -25.72 -4.79
CA ALA A 150 -8.35 -26.48 -4.28
C ALA A 150 -8.56 -26.94 -2.84
N SER A 151 -8.04 -28.10 -2.48
CA SER A 151 -7.91 -28.48 -1.09
C SER A 151 -6.93 -27.55 -0.37
N ARG A 152 -7.04 -27.44 0.98
CA ARG A 152 -6.11 -26.61 1.75
C ARG A 152 -4.64 -26.92 1.49
N LYS A 153 -4.30 -28.23 1.36
CA LYS A 153 -2.94 -28.66 1.08
C LYS A 153 -2.43 -28.23 -0.31
N GLU A 154 -3.29 -28.30 -1.33
CA GLU A 154 -2.96 -27.84 -2.68
C GLU A 154 -2.78 -26.33 -2.71
N LEU A 155 -3.65 -25.60 -2.02
CA LEU A 155 -3.59 -24.16 -1.91
C LEU A 155 -2.30 -23.70 -1.20
N GLU A 156 -1.97 -24.27 -0.03
CA GLU A 156 -0.73 -24.00 0.69
C GLU A 156 0.51 -24.30 -0.16
N LYS A 157 0.49 -25.40 -0.92
CA LYS A 157 1.57 -25.77 -1.84
C LYS A 157 1.72 -24.75 -2.96
N ASP A 158 0.63 -24.37 -3.63
CA ASP A 158 0.65 -23.46 -4.78
C ASP A 158 1.19 -22.07 -4.38
N ILE A 159 0.66 -21.51 -3.29
CA ILE A 159 1.12 -20.21 -2.77
C ILE A 159 2.60 -20.27 -2.39
N LYS A 160 3.01 -21.32 -1.70
CA LYS A 160 4.41 -21.51 -1.29
C LYS A 160 5.35 -21.61 -2.51
N GLU A 161 5.02 -22.43 -3.50
CA GLU A 161 5.84 -22.61 -4.69
C GLU A 161 5.96 -21.33 -5.51
N SER A 162 4.88 -20.52 -5.59
CA SER A 162 4.92 -19.21 -6.23
C SER A 162 5.84 -18.24 -5.47
N ASP A 163 5.67 -18.16 -4.15
CA ASP A 163 6.49 -17.28 -3.31
C ASP A 163 7.98 -17.62 -3.40
N GLU A 164 8.32 -18.92 -3.28
CA GLU A 164 9.72 -19.39 -3.37
C GLU A 164 10.32 -19.10 -4.75
N ALA A 165 9.55 -19.26 -5.82
CA ALA A 165 10.04 -18.97 -7.18
C ALA A 165 10.36 -17.48 -7.35
N ILE A 166 9.48 -16.59 -6.89
CA ILE A 166 9.66 -15.14 -6.96
C ILE A 166 10.81 -14.69 -6.04
N GLU A 167 10.80 -15.11 -4.77
CA GLU A 167 11.82 -14.75 -3.77
C GLU A 167 13.23 -15.16 -4.22
N LYS A 168 13.37 -16.32 -4.84
CA LYS A 168 14.67 -16.81 -5.35
C LYS A 168 15.29 -15.86 -6.38
N VAL A 169 14.49 -15.14 -7.15
CA VAL A 169 14.98 -14.26 -8.22
C VAL A 169 15.08 -12.81 -7.75
N THR A 170 14.12 -12.35 -6.94
CA THR A 170 14.00 -10.96 -6.51
C THR A 170 14.67 -10.67 -5.17
N GLY A 171 14.91 -11.71 -4.35
CA GLY A 171 15.38 -11.60 -2.96
C GLY A 171 14.27 -11.30 -1.95
N GLU A 172 13.03 -11.12 -2.39
CA GLU A 172 11.90 -10.75 -1.53
C GLU A 172 10.65 -11.55 -1.90
N LYS A 173 9.83 -11.88 -0.89
CA LYS A 173 8.49 -12.44 -1.14
C LYS A 173 7.55 -11.37 -1.66
N PRO A 174 6.64 -11.74 -2.60
CA PRO A 174 5.64 -10.80 -3.08
C PRO A 174 4.70 -10.37 -1.95
N LYS A 175 4.47 -9.06 -1.83
CA LYS A 175 3.59 -8.49 -0.79
C LYS A 175 2.13 -8.82 -1.04
N TYR A 176 1.74 -8.99 -2.29
CA TYR A 176 0.37 -9.14 -2.75
C TYR A 176 0.17 -10.41 -3.55
N VAL A 177 -1.05 -10.92 -3.50
CA VAL A 177 -1.52 -12.00 -4.37
C VAL A 177 -2.71 -11.48 -5.17
N ARG A 178 -2.77 -11.80 -6.44
CA ARG A 178 -4.00 -11.72 -7.22
C ARG A 178 -4.51 -13.13 -7.45
N PRO A 179 -5.69 -13.50 -6.89
CA PRO A 179 -6.27 -14.82 -7.13
C PRO A 179 -6.68 -14.96 -8.61
N PRO A 180 -6.38 -16.07 -9.27
CA PRO A 180 -6.92 -16.34 -10.60
C PRO A 180 -8.46 -16.22 -10.63
N TYR A 181 -8.98 -15.62 -11.69
CA TYR A 181 -10.42 -15.39 -11.89
C TYR A 181 -11.08 -14.46 -10.85
N GLY A 182 -10.32 -13.77 -10.00
CA GLY A 182 -10.86 -13.03 -8.87
C GLY A 182 -11.54 -13.93 -7.82
N ALA A 183 -11.22 -15.22 -7.83
CA ALA A 183 -11.90 -16.20 -7.01
C ALA A 183 -11.20 -16.37 -5.65
N ALA A 184 -11.76 -15.75 -4.62
CA ALA A 184 -11.32 -15.88 -3.25
C ALA A 184 -12.47 -16.22 -2.31
N ASN A 185 -12.16 -17.00 -1.27
CA ASN A 185 -13.05 -17.29 -0.15
C ASN A 185 -12.24 -17.28 1.16
N LYS A 186 -12.90 -17.49 2.27
CA LYS A 186 -12.26 -17.48 3.59
C LYS A 186 -11.05 -18.42 3.68
N ALA A 187 -11.14 -19.64 3.12
CA ALA A 187 -10.03 -20.60 3.14
C ALA A 187 -8.80 -20.08 2.37
N VAL A 188 -9.03 -19.45 1.22
CA VAL A 188 -7.97 -18.79 0.43
C VAL A 188 -7.33 -17.67 1.25
N THR A 189 -8.13 -16.80 1.86
CA THR A 189 -7.65 -15.66 2.64
C THR A 189 -6.83 -16.10 3.86
N GLU A 190 -7.27 -17.15 4.57
CA GLU A 190 -6.55 -17.71 5.72
C GLU A 190 -5.16 -18.27 5.34
N VAL A 191 -5.03 -18.90 4.16
CA VAL A 191 -3.76 -19.45 3.70
C VAL A 191 -2.85 -18.36 3.16
N VAL A 192 -3.38 -17.48 2.32
CA VAL A 192 -2.62 -16.38 1.71
C VAL A 192 -2.16 -15.38 2.78
N ASN A 193 -2.99 -15.06 3.76
CA ASN A 193 -2.75 -14.20 4.93
C ASN A 193 -2.04 -12.87 4.59
N ARG A 194 -2.37 -12.27 3.45
CA ARG A 194 -1.90 -10.96 2.96
C ARG A 194 -2.90 -10.40 1.96
N PRO A 195 -2.78 -9.11 1.55
CA PRO A 195 -3.76 -8.48 0.66
C PRO A 195 -3.96 -9.25 -0.64
N LEU A 196 -5.23 -9.43 -1.02
CA LEU A 196 -5.66 -9.95 -2.29
C LEU A 196 -6.02 -8.75 -3.20
N ILE A 197 -5.35 -8.61 -4.32
CA ILE A 197 -5.53 -7.47 -5.22
C ILE A 197 -6.39 -7.89 -6.41
N GLU A 198 -7.57 -7.34 -6.44
CA GLU A 198 -8.53 -7.48 -7.53
C GLU A 198 -8.39 -6.30 -8.50
N TRP A 199 -9.46 -5.98 -9.23
CA TRP A 199 -9.50 -4.86 -10.17
C TRP A 199 -10.86 -4.17 -10.16
N SER A 200 -10.88 -2.93 -10.60
CA SER A 200 -12.10 -2.17 -10.84
C SER A 200 -12.34 -1.88 -12.32
N VAL A 201 -11.34 -2.10 -13.18
CA VAL A 201 -11.45 -1.98 -14.62
C VAL A 201 -10.88 -3.24 -15.27
N ASP A 202 -11.75 -4.05 -15.86
CA ASP A 202 -11.36 -5.18 -16.71
C ASP A 202 -11.26 -4.71 -18.16
N THR A 203 -10.09 -4.76 -18.74
CA THR A 203 -9.87 -4.39 -20.15
C THR A 203 -10.41 -5.41 -21.13
N GLN A 204 -10.72 -6.62 -20.67
CA GLN A 204 -11.16 -7.75 -21.49
C GLN A 204 -10.19 -8.09 -22.64
N ASP A 205 -8.89 -7.82 -22.45
CA ASP A 205 -7.86 -8.12 -23.43
C ASP A 205 -7.73 -9.61 -23.72
N TRP A 206 -7.94 -10.45 -22.69
CA TRP A 206 -7.97 -11.90 -22.76
C TRP A 206 -9.12 -12.48 -23.59
N VAL A 207 -10.23 -11.75 -23.74
CA VAL A 207 -11.40 -12.14 -24.54
C VAL A 207 -11.35 -11.52 -25.93
N SER A 208 -11.28 -10.18 -25.97
CA SER A 208 -11.43 -9.43 -27.23
C SER A 208 -10.24 -9.57 -28.14
N LYS A 209 -9.02 -9.60 -27.56
CA LYS A 209 -7.73 -9.55 -28.28
C LYS A 209 -7.72 -8.43 -29.35
N ASP A 210 -8.42 -7.34 -29.07
CA ASP A 210 -8.62 -6.21 -29.96
C ASP A 210 -8.22 -4.90 -29.26
N LYS A 211 -7.24 -4.21 -29.83
CA LYS A 211 -6.69 -2.95 -29.32
C LYS A 211 -7.78 -1.91 -29.02
N HIS A 212 -8.73 -1.73 -29.91
CA HIS A 212 -9.74 -0.68 -29.79
C HIS A 212 -10.73 -0.98 -28.66
N ASN A 213 -11.06 -2.26 -28.48
CA ASN A 213 -11.91 -2.68 -27.36
C ASN A 213 -11.20 -2.48 -26.03
N ILE A 214 -9.93 -2.88 -25.92
CA ILE A 214 -9.10 -2.70 -24.71
C ILE A 214 -9.09 -1.22 -24.29
N ILE A 215 -8.75 -0.32 -25.22
CA ILE A 215 -8.73 1.13 -24.99
C ILE A 215 -10.11 1.64 -24.59
N LYS A 216 -11.17 1.17 -25.24
CA LYS A 216 -12.56 1.54 -24.93
C LYS A 216 -12.94 1.17 -23.50
N GLN A 217 -12.62 -0.04 -23.03
CA GLN A 217 -12.90 -0.46 -21.66
C GLN A 217 -12.21 0.45 -20.64
N VAL A 218 -10.94 0.78 -20.87
CA VAL A 218 -10.24 1.74 -19.98
C VAL A 218 -10.91 3.10 -19.98
N LYS A 219 -11.17 3.68 -21.17
CA LYS A 219 -11.78 5.02 -21.31
C LYS A 219 -13.16 5.12 -20.64
N GLN A 220 -13.93 4.03 -20.63
CA GLN A 220 -15.28 3.99 -20.07
C GLN A 220 -15.31 3.66 -18.58
N GLY A 221 -14.33 2.88 -18.08
CA GLY A 221 -14.38 2.35 -16.72
C GLY A 221 -13.48 3.07 -15.72
N VAL A 222 -12.47 3.83 -16.17
CA VAL A 222 -11.49 4.39 -15.27
C VAL A 222 -12.02 5.56 -14.42
N TYR A 223 -11.67 5.55 -13.15
CA TYR A 223 -11.91 6.63 -12.18
C TYR A 223 -10.72 6.75 -11.22
N PRO A 224 -10.57 7.86 -10.47
CA PRO A 224 -9.50 8.00 -9.50
C PRO A 224 -9.50 6.86 -8.47
N GLY A 225 -8.38 6.17 -8.36
CA GLY A 225 -8.24 5.01 -7.47
C GLY A 225 -8.44 3.66 -8.16
N SER A 226 -8.70 3.62 -9.48
CA SER A 226 -8.89 2.37 -10.22
C SER A 226 -7.63 1.52 -10.29
N ILE A 227 -7.84 0.20 -10.22
CA ILE A 227 -6.89 -0.84 -10.59
C ILE A 227 -7.31 -1.40 -11.94
N ILE A 228 -6.45 -1.31 -12.94
CA ILE A 228 -6.73 -1.70 -14.32
C ILE A 228 -6.07 -3.05 -14.58
N LEU A 229 -6.88 -4.06 -14.89
CA LEU A 229 -6.45 -5.41 -15.24
C LEU A 229 -6.11 -5.50 -16.71
N MET A 230 -4.92 -5.99 -17.01
CA MET A 230 -4.41 -6.41 -18.30
C MET A 230 -3.59 -7.68 -18.15
N HIS A 231 -3.14 -8.27 -19.26
CA HIS A 231 -2.28 -9.44 -19.27
C HIS A 231 -1.07 -9.19 -20.18
N ASP A 232 0.14 -9.51 -19.70
CA ASP A 232 1.38 -9.33 -20.48
C ASP A 232 1.73 -10.53 -21.37
N ILE A 233 0.70 -11.27 -21.76
CA ILE A 233 0.77 -12.44 -22.63
C ILE A 233 0.00 -12.27 -23.94
N HIS A 234 -0.53 -11.06 -24.20
CA HIS A 234 -1.33 -10.77 -25.41
C HIS A 234 -0.75 -9.62 -26.24
N PRO A 235 -0.53 -9.83 -27.57
CA PRO A 235 -0.04 -8.77 -28.45
C PRO A 235 -0.93 -7.51 -28.47
N ALA A 236 -2.25 -7.71 -28.43
CA ALA A 236 -3.21 -6.60 -28.45
C ALA A 236 -3.09 -5.65 -27.25
N THR A 237 -2.65 -6.16 -26.10
CA THR A 237 -2.34 -5.38 -24.91
C THR A 237 -1.14 -4.46 -25.17
N ILE A 238 -0.08 -4.99 -25.80
CA ILE A 238 1.10 -4.21 -26.18
C ILE A 238 0.70 -3.08 -27.13
N ASP A 239 -0.09 -3.39 -28.15
CA ASP A 239 -0.55 -2.40 -29.13
C ASP A 239 -1.44 -1.31 -28.52
N ALA A 240 -2.21 -1.65 -27.48
CA ALA A 240 -3.12 -0.72 -26.80
C ALA A 240 -2.43 0.19 -25.78
N LEU A 241 -1.37 -0.32 -25.14
CA LEU A 241 -0.75 0.30 -23.96
C LEU A 241 -0.28 1.76 -24.18
N PRO A 242 0.38 2.14 -25.28
CA PRO A 242 0.81 3.53 -25.49
C PRO A 242 -0.36 4.52 -25.50
N GLU A 243 -1.48 4.16 -26.14
CA GLU A 243 -2.67 5.02 -26.19
C GLU A 243 -3.38 5.09 -24.85
N ILE A 244 -3.41 3.99 -24.08
CA ILE A 244 -3.96 3.96 -22.72
C ILE A 244 -3.17 4.91 -21.82
N ILE A 245 -1.84 4.83 -21.82
CA ILE A 245 -0.99 5.69 -20.99
C ILE A 245 -1.16 7.15 -21.38
N THR A 246 -1.17 7.48 -22.68
CA THR A 246 -1.40 8.84 -23.18
C THR A 246 -2.74 9.37 -22.70
N PHE A 247 -3.82 8.60 -22.89
CA PHE A 247 -5.15 8.98 -22.41
C PHE A 247 -5.20 9.24 -20.90
N LEU A 248 -4.61 8.36 -20.09
CA LEU A 248 -4.58 8.54 -18.64
C LEU A 248 -3.84 9.81 -18.23
N LYS A 249 -2.70 10.11 -18.85
CA LYS A 249 -1.94 11.34 -18.61
C LYS A 249 -2.72 12.59 -19.05
N ASP A 250 -3.39 12.57 -20.19
CA ASP A 250 -4.21 13.67 -20.70
C ASP A 250 -5.43 13.94 -19.77
N GLN A 251 -5.90 12.92 -19.06
CA GLN A 251 -6.92 13.04 -18.03
C GLN A 251 -6.36 13.40 -16.65
N ASN A 252 -5.07 13.76 -16.56
CA ASN A 252 -4.35 14.08 -15.33
C ASN A 252 -4.34 12.93 -14.29
N TYR A 253 -4.32 11.69 -14.76
CA TYR A 253 -4.06 10.56 -13.87
C TYR A 253 -2.56 10.37 -13.67
N GLU A 254 -2.17 10.13 -12.44
CA GLU A 254 -0.86 9.62 -12.08
C GLU A 254 -0.90 8.09 -12.11
N ILE A 255 0.03 7.48 -12.85
CA ILE A 255 0.10 6.01 -12.99
C ILE A 255 1.14 5.52 -12.01
N VAL A 256 0.73 4.66 -11.08
CA VAL A 256 1.55 4.23 -9.94
C VAL A 256 1.43 2.72 -9.70
N THR A 257 2.28 2.18 -8.81
CA THR A 257 2.19 0.79 -8.36
C THR A 257 1.00 0.57 -7.41
N ILE A 258 0.66 -0.69 -7.14
CA ILE A 258 -0.36 -1.04 -6.14
C ILE A 258 0.02 -0.55 -4.74
N SER A 259 1.30 -0.69 -4.36
CA SER A 259 1.79 -0.18 -3.08
C SER A 259 1.56 1.32 -2.92
N ASP A 260 1.84 2.10 -3.96
CA ASP A 260 1.65 3.55 -3.94
C ASP A 260 0.17 3.94 -4.01
N LEU A 261 -0.62 3.23 -4.82
CA LEU A 261 -2.05 3.50 -4.96
C LEU A 261 -2.79 3.27 -3.65
N LEU A 262 -2.57 2.11 -3.02
CA LEU A 262 -3.31 1.65 -1.85
C LEU A 262 -2.63 1.99 -0.51
N ASN A 263 -1.48 2.67 -0.54
CA ASN A 263 -0.68 2.97 0.65
C ASN A 263 -0.20 1.72 1.41
N SER A 264 0.33 0.75 0.65
CA SER A 264 0.94 -0.49 1.17
C SER A 264 0.06 -1.22 2.18
N PRO A 265 -1.14 -1.68 1.81
CA PRO A 265 -2.04 -2.37 2.73
C PRO A 265 -1.41 -3.67 3.23
N THR A 266 -1.83 -4.11 4.42
CA THR A 266 -1.33 -5.35 5.05
C THR A 266 -2.45 -6.33 5.42
N LYS A 267 -3.70 -5.88 5.45
CA LYS A 267 -4.83 -6.72 5.84
C LYS A 267 -5.19 -7.70 4.71
N PRO A 268 -5.52 -8.96 5.04
CA PRO A 268 -5.93 -9.97 4.07
C PRO A 268 -7.38 -9.76 3.60
N HIS A 269 -7.63 -8.65 2.92
CA HIS A 269 -8.90 -8.29 2.29
C HIS A 269 -8.75 -8.34 0.77
N ASN A 270 -9.86 -8.38 0.04
CA ASN A 270 -9.91 -8.07 -1.39
C ASN A 270 -9.88 -6.55 -1.59
N TYR A 271 -8.98 -6.06 -2.44
CA TYR A 271 -8.80 -4.65 -2.78
C TYR A 271 -9.12 -4.43 -4.25
N TYR A 272 -10.16 -3.64 -4.54
CA TYR A 272 -10.60 -3.31 -5.89
C TYR A 272 -10.16 -1.91 -6.34
N GLY A 273 -9.70 -1.09 -5.41
CA GLY A 273 -9.25 0.29 -5.65
C GLY A 273 -9.15 1.10 -4.36
N ILE A 274 -8.87 2.40 -4.47
CA ILE A 274 -8.86 3.31 -3.33
C ILE A 274 -10.26 3.35 -2.69
N GLY A 275 -10.33 3.06 -1.38
CA GLY A 275 -11.59 3.10 -0.63
C GLY A 275 -12.50 1.88 -0.84
N ASP A 276 -12.18 0.98 -1.76
CA ASP A 276 -12.92 -0.26 -1.98
C ASP A 276 -12.07 -1.46 -1.57
N ASN A 277 -12.16 -1.82 -0.31
CA ASN A 277 -11.60 -3.06 0.22
C ASN A 277 -12.64 -3.79 1.05
N ARG A 278 -12.69 -5.10 0.92
CA ARG A 278 -13.76 -5.94 1.51
C ARG A 278 -13.12 -7.12 2.22
N PRO A 279 -13.55 -7.44 3.48
CA PRO A 279 -13.25 -8.74 4.07
C PRO A 279 -13.72 -9.84 3.12
N VAL A 280 -13.02 -10.97 3.12
CA VAL A 280 -13.42 -12.15 2.35
C VAL A 280 -14.16 -13.08 3.29
N ASP A 281 -15.43 -13.33 3.02
CA ASP A 281 -16.31 -14.19 3.82
C ASP A 281 -16.18 -15.69 3.47
#